data_8261b3b8bdc8947244d1c19d588b7b3f
#
_entry.id   8261b3b8bdc8947244d1c19d588b7b3f
#
_cell.length_a   1.000
_cell.length_b   1.000
_cell.length_c   1.000
_cell.angle_alpha   90.00
_cell.angle_beta   90.00
_cell.angle_gamma   90.00
#
_symmetry.space_group_name_H-M   'P 1'
#
loop_
_entity.id
_entity.type
_entity.pdbx_description
1 polymer ?
#
loop_
_entity_poly.entity_id
_entity_poly.type
_entity_poly.pdbx_seq_one_letter_code
_entity_poly.pdbx_strand_id
1 'polypeptide(L)'
;TNYAFDQGKAIMFGRFNGEEVACELTVDPDKVEIITDRFGKGATFLPFDGQQVRARVKVCKSQQFFGWVASMGRAVSIAVPQSLVEEYRDYLRFLLEE
;
A
#
# COMPACT_ATOMS: atom_id res chain seq x y z
N THR A 1 17.39 13.01 6.19
CA THR A 1 16.74 12.58 5.94
C THR A 1 16.71 11.44 5.60
N ASN A 2 17.29 10.98 5.58
CA ASN A 2 17.29 9.99 5.20
C ASN A 2 17.11 8.95 6.01
N TYR A 3 16.36 8.39 5.97
CA TYR A 3 16.10 7.40 6.72
C TYR A 3 15.74 6.28 5.88
N ALA A 4 15.55 5.08 6.45
CA ALA A 4 15.39 3.85 5.70
C ALA A 4 14.29 3.98 4.67
N PHE A 5 13.22 4.67 5.03
CA PHE A 5 12.11 4.82 4.11
C PHE A 5 12.54 5.59 2.88
N ASP A 6 13.26 6.67 3.09
CA ASP A 6 13.67 7.49 1.96
C ASP A 6 14.77 6.83 1.16
N GLN A 7 15.58 6.04 1.81
CA GLN A 7 16.69 5.42 1.14
C GLN A 7 16.31 4.11 0.51
N GLY A 8 15.18 3.56 0.93
CA GLY A 8 14.75 2.30 0.41
C GLY A 8 14.21 2.43 -1.00
N LYS A 9 14.22 1.34 -1.70
CA LYS A 9 13.63 1.29 -3.02
C LYS A 9 12.16 1.00 -2.88
N ALA A 10 11.38 1.52 -3.81
CA ALA A 10 9.98 1.20 -3.87
C ALA A 10 9.81 -0.29 -4.12
N ILE A 11 8.82 -0.88 -3.49
CA ILE A 11 8.50 -2.27 -3.69
C ILE A 11 7.76 -2.41 -5.02
N MET A 12 8.26 -3.30 -5.85
CA MET A 12 7.63 -3.58 -7.13
C MET A 12 6.60 -4.67 -6.95
N PHE A 13 5.50 -4.52 -7.66
CA PHE A 13 4.48 -5.53 -7.72
C PHE A 13 4.40 -5.95 -9.19
N GLY A 14 4.83 -7.17 -9.46
CA GLY A 14 4.88 -7.66 -10.81
C GLY A 14 6.16 -7.21 -11.50
N ARG A 15 6.13 -7.16 -12.81
CA ARG A 15 7.32 -6.90 -13.60
C ARG A 15 7.48 -5.47 -14.03
N PHE A 16 6.45 -4.66 -13.85
CA PHE A 16 6.47 -3.33 -14.42
C PHE A 16 6.98 -2.32 -13.43
N ASN A 17 7.76 -1.40 -13.93
CA ASN A 17 8.18 -0.26 -13.15
C ASN A 17 7.11 0.78 -13.28
N GLY A 18 6.33 0.95 -12.26
CA GLY A 18 5.39 2.05 -12.24
C GLY A 18 6.02 3.24 -11.57
N GLU A 19 5.26 4.31 -11.49
CA GLU A 19 5.66 5.49 -10.76
C GLU A 19 5.82 5.15 -9.29
N GLU A 20 6.90 5.61 -8.68
CA GLU A 20 7.12 5.38 -7.26
C GLU A 20 6.25 6.32 -6.46
N VAL A 21 5.54 5.77 -5.49
CA VAL A 21 4.60 6.52 -4.69
C VAL A 21 4.78 6.12 -3.24
N ALA A 22 4.89 7.13 -2.37
CA ALA A 22 4.83 6.89 -0.94
C ALA A 22 3.38 6.95 -0.53
N CYS A 23 2.93 5.98 0.24
CA CYS A 23 1.53 5.96 0.64
C CYS A 23 1.42 5.38 2.05
N GLU A 24 0.23 5.52 2.62
CA GLU A 24 -0.06 4.92 3.91
C GLU A 24 -1.21 3.96 3.73
N LEU A 25 -1.05 2.81 4.32
CA LEU A 25 -2.05 1.76 4.29
C LEU A 25 -2.62 1.61 5.69
N THR A 26 -3.92 1.37 5.78
CA THR A 26 -4.50 0.95 7.04
C THR A 26 -4.64 -0.57 7.00
N VAL A 27 -4.35 -1.20 8.11
CA VAL A 27 -4.26 -2.65 8.19
C VAL A 27 -4.94 -3.11 9.47
N ASP A 28 -5.72 -4.16 9.38
CA ASP A 28 -6.29 -4.76 10.59
C ASP A 28 -5.16 -5.22 11.48
N PRO A 29 -5.31 -5.03 12.80
CA PRO A 29 -4.21 -5.39 13.72
C PRO A 29 -3.80 -6.85 13.63
N ASP A 30 -4.73 -7.75 13.38
CA ASP A 30 -4.40 -9.16 13.31
C ASP A 30 -3.84 -9.56 11.94
N LYS A 31 -3.66 -8.60 11.03
CA LYS A 31 -3.11 -8.87 9.71
C LYS A 31 -1.81 -8.11 9.47
N VAL A 32 -1.21 -7.58 10.51
CA VAL A 32 0.00 -6.79 10.36
C VAL A 32 1.13 -7.60 9.73
N GLU A 33 1.15 -8.89 9.94
CA GLU A 33 2.18 -9.73 9.36
C GLU A 33 2.19 -9.68 7.84
N ILE A 34 1.04 -9.41 7.23
CA ILE A 34 0.99 -9.29 5.79
C ILE A 34 1.91 -8.17 5.33
N ILE A 35 1.92 -7.08 6.08
CA ILE A 35 2.74 -5.92 5.73
C ILE A 35 4.21 -6.24 5.93
N THR A 36 4.57 -6.86 7.05
CA THR A 36 5.97 -7.17 7.29
C THR A 36 6.48 -8.21 6.31
N ASP A 37 5.63 -9.16 5.93
CA ASP A 37 6.04 -10.17 4.95
C ASP A 37 6.29 -9.55 3.58
N ARG A 38 5.45 -8.59 3.19
CA ARG A 38 5.54 -8.04 1.84
C ARG A 38 6.56 -6.93 1.73
N PHE A 39 6.67 -6.11 2.77
CA PHE A 39 7.49 -4.91 2.70
C PHE A 39 8.75 -4.98 3.55
N GLY A 40 8.78 -5.89 4.52
CA GLY A 40 9.96 -6.01 5.36
C GLY A 40 10.30 -4.69 6.01
N LYS A 41 11.56 -4.30 5.88
CA LYS A 41 12.03 -3.06 6.48
C LYS A 41 11.56 -1.83 5.74
N GLY A 42 10.91 -2.02 4.61
CA GLY A 42 10.38 -0.89 3.86
C GLY A 42 9.12 -0.29 4.44
N ALA A 43 8.54 -0.91 5.47
CA ALA A 43 7.33 -0.40 6.08
C ALA A 43 7.66 0.30 7.39
N THR A 44 7.07 1.48 7.59
CA THR A 44 7.18 2.20 8.84
C THR A 44 5.81 2.24 9.47
N PHE A 45 5.67 1.64 10.64
CA PHE A 45 4.40 1.65 11.32
C PHE A 45 4.28 2.93 12.12
N LEU A 46 3.14 3.59 11.98
CA LEU A 46 2.90 4.87 12.62
C LEU A 46 2.17 4.66 13.93
N PRO A 47 2.39 5.54 14.91
CA PRO A 47 1.63 5.47 16.15
C PRO A 47 0.15 5.58 15.85
N PHE A 48 -0.64 4.74 16.50
CA PHE A 48 -2.04 4.69 16.18
C PHE A 48 -2.77 4.18 17.40
N ASP A 49 -3.82 4.87 17.77
CA ASP A 49 -4.59 4.49 18.93
C ASP A 49 -5.98 4.04 18.57
N GLY A 50 -6.24 3.81 17.31
CA GLY A 50 -7.55 3.34 16.89
C GLY A 50 -7.59 1.84 16.76
N GLN A 51 -8.45 1.39 15.89
CA GLN A 51 -8.67 -0.02 15.71
C GLN A 51 -7.83 -0.61 14.59
N GLN A 52 -7.24 0.22 13.78
CA GLN A 52 -6.42 -0.24 12.67
C GLN A 52 -5.03 0.32 12.79
N VAL A 53 -4.08 -0.43 12.26
CA VAL A 53 -2.69 -0.01 12.24
C VAL A 53 -2.44 0.72 10.95
N ARG A 54 -1.61 1.76 11.00
CA ARG A 54 -1.23 2.52 9.81
C ARG A 54 0.22 2.26 9.50
N ALA A 55 0.51 1.95 8.23
CA ALA A 55 1.86 1.68 7.78
C ALA A 55 2.19 2.56 6.60
N ARG A 56 3.35 3.19 6.63
CA ARG A 56 3.84 3.99 5.51
C ARG A 56 4.79 3.13 4.68
N VAL A 57 4.54 3.07 3.38
CA VAL A 57 5.33 2.26 2.47
C VAL A 57 5.57 3.04 1.19
N LYS A 58 6.55 2.59 0.43
CA LYS A 58 6.79 3.14 -0.89
C LYS A 58 6.61 2.01 -1.88
N VAL A 59 5.80 2.24 -2.90
CA VAL A 59 5.46 1.20 -3.86
C VAL A 59 5.64 1.73 -5.26
N CYS A 60 5.79 0.81 -6.20
CA CYS A 60 5.67 1.14 -7.61
C CYS A 60 4.20 0.98 -7.97
N LYS A 61 3.57 2.10 -8.29
CA LYS A 61 2.13 2.12 -8.58
C LYS A 61 1.88 1.33 -9.84
N SER A 62 0.96 0.37 -9.77
CA SER A 62 0.70 -0.50 -10.90
C SER A 62 -0.60 -1.25 -10.64
N GLN A 63 -1.09 -1.89 -11.70
CA GLN A 63 -2.25 -2.75 -11.54
C GLN A 63 -1.96 -3.89 -10.58
N GLN A 64 -0.72 -4.36 -10.57
CA GLN A 64 -0.34 -5.44 -9.67
C GLN A 64 -0.42 -4.98 -8.22
N PHE A 65 0.00 -3.75 -7.94
CA PHE A 65 -0.14 -3.21 -6.60
C PHE A 65 -1.62 -3.11 -6.22
N PHE A 66 -2.42 -2.57 -7.11
CA PHE A 66 -3.86 -2.45 -6.85
C PHE A 66 -4.49 -3.83 -6.67
N GLY A 67 -4.06 -4.80 -7.48
CA GLY A 67 -4.55 -6.15 -7.35
C GLY A 67 -4.19 -6.76 -6.00
N TRP A 68 -2.98 -6.49 -5.54
CA TRP A 68 -2.56 -6.98 -4.23
C TRP A 68 -3.43 -6.38 -3.13
N VAL A 69 -3.68 -5.07 -3.19
CA VAL A 69 -4.54 -4.43 -2.19
C VAL A 69 -5.93 -5.07 -2.22
N ALA A 70 -6.48 -5.25 -3.42
CA ALA A 70 -7.81 -5.84 -3.55
C ALA A 70 -7.84 -7.26 -3.01
N SER A 71 -6.76 -8.01 -3.20
CA SER A 71 -6.73 -9.40 -2.74
C SER A 71 -6.76 -9.50 -1.22
N MET A 72 -6.45 -8.43 -0.52
CA MET A 72 -6.48 -8.42 0.94
C MET A 72 -7.87 -8.13 1.48
N GLY A 73 -8.83 -7.90 0.59
CA GLY A 73 -10.18 -7.60 1.03
C GLY A 73 -10.23 -6.32 1.82
N ARG A 74 -10.87 -6.36 2.97
CA ARG A 74 -10.97 -5.18 3.82
C ARG A 74 -9.86 -5.10 4.85
N ALA A 75 -8.98 -6.08 4.88
CA ALA A 75 -7.91 -6.08 5.86
C ALA A 75 -6.87 -5.01 5.59
N VAL A 76 -6.72 -4.60 4.34
CA VAL A 76 -5.75 -3.59 3.94
C VAL A 76 -6.45 -2.58 3.05
N SER A 77 -6.24 -1.31 3.32
CA SER A 77 -6.82 -0.22 2.51
C SER A 77 -5.77 0.86 2.32
N ILE A 78 -5.89 1.60 1.24
CA ILE A 78 -5.03 2.76 1.00
C ILE A 78 -5.66 3.95 1.71
N ALA A 79 -4.91 4.61 2.58
CA ALA A 79 -5.43 5.75 3.32
C ALA A 79 -5.01 7.08 2.70
N VAL A 80 -3.76 7.21 2.30
CA VAL A 80 -3.27 8.43 1.67
C VAL A 80 -2.21 8.04 0.65
N PRO A 81 -1.96 8.87 -0.34
CA PRO A 81 -2.64 10.14 -0.61
C PRO A 81 -4.00 9.92 -1.26
N GLN A 82 -4.83 10.92 -1.19
CA GLN A 82 -6.18 10.81 -1.72
C GLN A 82 -6.17 10.53 -3.22
N SER A 83 -5.21 11.07 -3.94
CA SER A 83 -5.12 10.81 -5.37
C SER A 83 -4.92 9.33 -5.66
N LEU A 84 -4.14 8.65 -4.84
CA LEU A 84 -3.92 7.22 -5.02
C LEU A 84 -5.18 6.43 -4.67
N VAL A 85 -5.87 6.86 -3.62
CA VAL A 85 -7.13 6.23 -3.24
C VAL A 85 -8.11 6.30 -4.41
N GLU A 86 -8.18 7.46 -5.06
CA GLU A 86 -9.12 7.62 -6.16
C GLU A 86 -8.71 6.83 -7.38
N GLU A 87 -7.42 6.74 -7.66
CA GLU A 87 -6.95 5.90 -8.76
C GLU A 87 -7.29 4.44 -8.51
N TYR A 88 -7.13 4.00 -7.28
CA TYR A 88 -7.47 2.63 -6.94
C TYR A 88 -8.96 2.38 -7.13
N ARG A 89 -9.78 3.32 -6.68
CA ARG A 89 -11.23 3.17 -6.83
C ARG A 89 -11.63 3.17 -8.30
N ASP A 90 -10.98 4.00 -9.11
CA ASP A 90 -11.25 4.01 -10.54
C ASP A 90 -10.84 2.69 -11.17
N TYR A 91 -9.73 2.12 -10.72
CA TYR A 91 -9.30 0.82 -11.22
C TYR A 91 -10.34 -0.25 -10.92
N LEU A 92 -10.87 -0.23 -9.70
CA LEU A 92 -11.88 -1.21 -9.32
C LEU A 92 -13.15 -1.05 -10.16
N ARG A 93 -13.54 0.20 -10.41
CA ARG A 93 -14.71 0.44 -11.26
C ARG A 93 -14.47 -0.05 -12.66
N PHE A 94 -13.28 0.20 -13.17
CA PHE A 94 -12.92 -0.25 -14.51
C PHE A 94 -13.06 -1.77 -14.62
N LEU A 95 -12.63 -2.49 -13.61
CA LEU A 95 -12.72 -3.94 -13.64
C LEU A 95 -14.17 -4.43 -13.64
N LEU A 96 -15.08 -3.63 -13.09
CA LEU A 96 -16.49 -4.01 -13.03
C LEU A 96 -17.26 -3.66 -14.29
N GLU A 97 -16.70 -2.83 -15.15
CA GLU A 97 -17.37 -2.44 -16.38
C GLU A 97 -17.29 -3.56 -17.39
N GLU A 98 -18.33 -3.62 -18.22
CA GLU A 98 -18.38 -4.66 -19.23
C GLU A 98 -18.20 -4.15 -20.65
#